data_f575efb7a7ca448c3df8e82c4e994c64
#
_entry.id   f575efb7a7ca448c3df8e82c4e994c64
#
_cell.length_a   1.000
_cell.length_b   1.000
_cell.length_c   1.000
_cell.angle_alpha   90.00
_cell.angle_beta   90.00
_cell.angle_gamma   90.00
#
_symmetry.space_group_name_H-M   'P 1'
#
loop_
_entity.id
_entity.type
_entity.pdbx_description
1 polymer ?
#
loop_
_entity_poly.entity_id
_entity_poly.type
_entity_poly.pdbx_seq_one_letter_code
_entity_poly.pdbx_strand_id
1 'polypeptide(L)'
;MEEDSKALTQDEVERLLDLVEKYRKEREKKLGKLPFRYNVLEEVRVNENAHTRLLMRMLQYDPARKDFFKYLEGKGFASLTMSKPKITVEKYRIDGLIQKEGEYAVIVENKVCGAVDQEGQLGRY
;
A
#
# COMPACT_ATOMS: atom_id res chain seq x y z
N MET A 1 12.25 -30.14 33.76
CA MET A 1 10.96 -30.33 33.08
C MET A 1 11.27 -30.80 31.67
N GLU A 2 11.15 -32.09 31.40
CA GLU A 2 11.21 -32.62 30.06
C GLU A 2 9.88 -32.28 29.39
N GLU A 3 9.88 -31.36 28.44
CA GLU A 3 8.75 -31.16 27.53
C GLU A 3 8.65 -32.42 26.68
N ASP A 4 7.61 -33.19 26.91
CA ASP A 4 7.21 -34.34 26.10
C ASP A 4 6.91 -33.84 24.68
N SER A 5 7.92 -33.83 23.84
CA SER A 5 7.80 -33.58 22.40
C SER A 5 7.04 -34.77 21.78
N LYS A 6 5.72 -34.69 21.87
CA LYS A 6 4.83 -35.69 21.27
C LYS A 6 4.97 -35.61 19.75
N ALA A 7 5.61 -36.61 19.15
CA ALA A 7 5.72 -36.72 17.71
C ALA A 7 4.30 -36.73 17.07
N LEU A 8 4.12 -35.96 16.01
CA LEU A 8 2.86 -35.91 15.26
C LEU A 8 2.57 -37.28 14.63
N THR A 9 1.34 -37.70 14.70
CA THR A 9 0.88 -38.91 14.00
C THR A 9 0.85 -38.65 12.49
N GLN A 10 0.88 -39.73 11.69
CA GLN A 10 0.83 -39.62 10.24
C GLN A 10 -0.45 -38.91 9.77
N ASP A 11 -1.58 -39.18 10.39
CA ASP A 11 -2.88 -38.52 10.09
C ASP A 11 -2.82 -37.01 10.39
N GLU A 12 -2.16 -36.60 11.45
CA GLU A 12 -1.98 -35.17 11.78
C GLU A 12 -1.09 -34.48 10.77
N VAL A 13 -0.05 -35.13 10.30
CA VAL A 13 0.83 -34.60 9.23
C VAL A 13 0.07 -34.45 7.93
N GLU A 14 -0.72 -35.43 7.52
CA GLU A 14 -1.53 -35.36 6.29
C GLU A 14 -2.56 -34.21 6.36
N ARG A 15 -3.25 -34.06 7.50
CA ARG A 15 -4.17 -32.94 7.71
C ARG A 15 -3.48 -31.59 7.65
N LEU A 16 -2.29 -31.46 8.18
CA LEU A 16 -1.49 -30.23 8.10
C LEU A 16 -1.09 -29.92 6.65
N LEU A 17 -0.66 -30.93 5.90
CA LEU A 17 -0.30 -30.77 4.49
C LEU A 17 -1.50 -30.32 3.65
N ASP A 18 -2.68 -30.92 3.85
CA ASP A 18 -3.91 -30.52 3.17
C ASP A 18 -4.29 -29.08 3.51
N LEU A 19 -4.16 -28.68 4.77
CA LEU A 19 -4.45 -27.33 5.22
C LEU A 19 -3.49 -26.31 4.56
N VAL A 20 -2.20 -26.64 4.52
CA VAL A 20 -1.17 -25.80 3.86
C VAL A 20 -1.46 -25.64 2.38
N GLU A 21 -1.82 -26.73 1.69
CA GLU A 21 -2.14 -26.70 0.26
C GLU A 21 -3.41 -25.87 -0.03
N LYS A 22 -4.44 -26.02 0.79
CA LYS A 22 -5.65 -25.20 0.72
C LYS A 22 -5.34 -23.72 0.91
N TYR A 23 -4.55 -23.40 1.92
CA TYR A 23 -4.14 -22.01 2.19
C TYR A 23 -3.31 -21.42 1.04
N ARG A 24 -2.40 -22.21 0.46
CA ARG A 24 -1.62 -21.80 -0.71
C ARG A 24 -2.51 -21.44 -1.90
N LYS A 25 -3.48 -22.31 -2.22
CA LYS A 25 -4.42 -22.10 -3.31
C LYS A 25 -5.28 -20.83 -3.09
N GLU A 26 -5.78 -20.62 -1.88
CA GLU A 26 -6.53 -19.41 -1.55
C GLU A 26 -5.68 -18.15 -1.66
N ARG A 27 -4.43 -18.21 -1.20
CA ARG A 27 -3.47 -17.10 -1.31
C ARG A 27 -3.18 -16.75 -2.77
N GLU A 28 -2.89 -17.75 -3.60
CA GLU A 28 -2.67 -17.54 -5.04
C GLU A 28 -3.89 -16.93 -5.73
N LYS A 29 -5.08 -17.39 -5.39
CA LYS A 29 -6.34 -16.81 -5.90
C LYS A 29 -6.53 -15.35 -5.49
N LYS A 30 -6.18 -15.01 -4.26
CA LYS A 30 -6.23 -13.62 -3.76
C LYS A 30 -5.17 -12.75 -4.42
N LEU A 31 -3.93 -13.25 -4.54
CA LEU A 31 -2.84 -12.54 -5.20
C LEU A 31 -3.10 -12.30 -6.69
N GLY A 32 -3.75 -13.25 -7.39
CA GLY A 32 -4.15 -13.10 -8.78
C GLY A 32 -5.18 -12.00 -9.03
N LYS A 33 -5.90 -11.57 -7.99
CA LYS A 33 -6.85 -10.46 -8.04
C LYS A 33 -6.22 -9.09 -7.79
N LEU A 34 -4.98 -9.05 -7.33
CA LEU A 34 -4.27 -7.79 -7.11
C LEU A 34 -3.85 -7.20 -8.46
N PRO A 35 -4.04 -5.89 -8.66
CA PRO A 35 -3.70 -5.22 -9.91
C PRO A 35 -2.19 -5.13 -10.16
N PHE A 36 -1.38 -5.47 -9.18
CA PHE A 36 0.06 -5.45 -9.26
C PHE A 36 0.67 -6.51 -8.33
N ARG A 37 1.79 -7.07 -8.77
CA ARG A 37 2.68 -7.86 -7.90
C ARG A 37 3.80 -6.97 -7.43
N TYR A 38 3.95 -6.86 -6.13
CA TYR A 38 4.89 -5.96 -5.54
C TYR A 38 5.63 -6.59 -4.36
N ASN A 39 6.95 -6.53 -4.40
CA ASN A 39 7.73 -6.96 -3.25
C ASN A 39 7.87 -5.79 -2.27
N VAL A 40 6.96 -5.75 -1.31
CA VAL A 40 6.94 -4.70 -0.26
C VAL A 40 8.26 -4.62 0.49
N LEU A 41 8.94 -5.75 0.70
CA LEU A 41 10.20 -5.79 1.44
C LEU A 41 11.36 -5.14 0.68
N GLU A 42 11.35 -5.17 -0.65
CA GLU A 42 12.35 -4.49 -1.46
C GLU A 42 12.17 -2.96 -1.45
N GLU A 43 10.93 -2.50 -1.34
CA GLU A 43 10.61 -1.08 -1.35
C GLU A 43 10.67 -0.41 0.04
N VAL A 44 10.49 -1.18 1.10
CA VAL A 44 10.54 -0.69 2.50
C VAL A 44 11.97 -0.48 3.00
N ARG A 45 12.99 -0.59 2.17
CA ARG A 45 14.29 -0.03 2.51
C ARG A 45 14.11 1.47 2.72
N VAL A 46 14.33 1.91 3.96
CA VAL A 46 14.12 3.24 4.54
C VAL A 46 14.44 4.38 3.56
N ASN A 47 13.48 4.69 2.68
CA ASN A 47 13.63 5.70 1.66
C ASN A 47 12.25 6.33 1.45
N GLU A 48 12.15 7.65 1.63
CA GLU A 48 10.91 8.41 1.46
C GLU A 48 10.28 8.16 0.09
N ASN A 49 11.09 8.13 -0.95
CA ASN A 49 10.65 7.89 -2.32
C ASN A 49 10.07 6.47 -2.50
N ALA A 50 10.64 5.46 -1.85
CA ALA A 50 10.12 4.11 -1.89
C ALA A 50 8.73 3.99 -1.22
N HIS A 51 8.55 4.66 -0.08
CA HIS A 51 7.26 4.73 0.60
C HIS A 51 6.20 5.44 -0.25
N THR A 52 6.56 6.54 -0.87
CA THR A 52 5.67 7.28 -1.76
C THR A 52 5.31 6.44 -2.99
N ARG A 53 6.27 5.78 -3.64
CA ARG A 53 6.00 4.88 -4.76
C ARG A 53 5.04 3.77 -4.37
N LEU A 54 5.24 3.15 -3.20
CA LEU A 54 4.35 2.11 -2.70
C LEU A 54 2.92 2.64 -2.52
N LEU A 55 2.77 3.78 -1.82
CA LEU A 55 1.47 4.41 -1.62
C LEU A 55 0.79 4.73 -2.96
N MET A 56 1.49 5.39 -3.87
CA MET A 56 0.93 5.78 -5.17
C MET A 56 0.52 4.57 -6.02
N ARG A 57 1.25 3.45 -5.94
CA ARG A 57 0.88 2.20 -6.60
C ARG A 57 -0.37 1.56 -5.98
N MET A 58 -0.47 1.57 -4.66
CA MET A 58 -1.68 1.10 -3.96
C MET A 58 -2.91 1.93 -4.36
N LEU A 59 -2.76 3.23 -4.55
CA LEU A 59 -3.84 4.14 -4.93
C LEU A 59 -4.29 4.00 -6.40
N GLN A 60 -3.56 3.27 -7.22
CA GLN A 60 -4.04 2.86 -8.55
C GLN A 60 -5.13 1.80 -8.47
N TYR A 61 -5.23 1.10 -7.36
CA TYR A 61 -6.27 0.12 -7.08
C TYR A 61 -7.51 0.82 -6.52
N ASP A 62 -8.64 0.69 -7.22
CA ASP A 62 -9.87 1.44 -6.91
C ASP A 62 -10.35 1.31 -5.46
N PRO A 63 -10.41 0.11 -4.84
CA PRO A 63 -10.81 -0.01 -3.44
C PRO A 63 -9.89 0.74 -2.48
N ALA A 64 -8.57 0.62 -2.64
CA ALA A 64 -7.61 1.32 -1.79
C ALA A 64 -7.70 2.84 -1.95
N ARG A 65 -7.87 3.33 -3.18
CA ARG A 65 -8.06 4.75 -3.45
C ARG A 65 -9.36 5.28 -2.85
N LYS A 66 -10.45 4.51 -2.93
CA LYS A 66 -11.72 4.85 -2.31
C LYS A 66 -11.58 5.03 -0.79
N ASP A 67 -10.91 4.10 -0.13
CA ASP A 67 -10.69 4.18 1.32
C ASP A 67 -9.80 5.36 1.68
N PHE A 68 -8.77 5.63 0.89
CA PHE A 68 -7.89 6.78 1.08
C PHE A 68 -8.63 8.11 0.91
N PHE A 69 -9.45 8.27 -0.11
CA PHE A 69 -10.24 9.48 -0.32
C PHE A 69 -11.28 9.68 0.79
N LYS A 70 -11.90 8.61 1.25
CA LYS A 70 -12.80 8.66 2.41
C LYS A 70 -12.07 9.06 3.69
N TYR A 71 -10.84 8.60 3.87
CA TYR A 71 -9.99 9.03 4.99
C TYR A 71 -9.70 10.55 4.91
N LEU A 72 -9.33 11.06 3.74
CA LEU A 72 -9.07 12.49 3.53
C LEU A 72 -10.33 13.33 3.81
N GLU A 73 -11.48 12.90 3.32
CA GLU A 73 -12.77 13.58 3.59
C GLU A 73 -13.06 13.62 5.09
N GLY A 74 -12.81 12.52 5.81
CA GLY A 74 -12.92 12.47 7.27
C GLY A 74 -11.94 13.38 8.01
N LYS A 75 -10.85 13.81 7.35
CA LYS A 75 -9.89 14.80 7.87
C LYS A 75 -10.20 16.25 7.47
N GLY A 76 -11.36 16.50 6.84
CA GLY A 76 -11.83 17.83 6.48
C GLY A 76 -11.41 18.27 5.06
N PHE A 77 -10.86 17.38 4.25
CA PHE A 77 -10.63 17.67 2.83
C PHE A 77 -11.94 17.58 2.04
N ALA A 78 -11.98 18.23 0.89
CA ALA A 78 -13.12 18.15 0.00
C ALA A 78 -13.35 16.71 -0.48
N SER A 79 -14.62 16.36 -0.74
CA SER A 79 -14.98 15.10 -1.38
C SER A 79 -14.38 15.01 -2.78
N LEU A 80 -13.61 13.96 -3.05
CA LEU A 80 -12.92 13.73 -4.32
C LEU A 80 -13.70 12.73 -5.17
N THR A 81 -13.82 13.02 -6.45
CA THR A 81 -14.50 12.11 -7.37
C THR A 81 -13.69 10.81 -7.56
N MET A 82 -14.39 9.69 -7.61
CA MET A 82 -13.80 8.36 -7.75
C MET A 82 -13.37 8.02 -9.19
N SER A 83 -13.67 8.89 -10.16
CA SER A 83 -13.22 8.72 -11.53
C SER A 83 -11.68 8.57 -11.55
N LYS A 84 -11.21 7.63 -12.34
CA LYS A 84 -9.79 7.23 -12.37
C LYS A 84 -8.86 8.43 -12.58
N PRO A 85 -8.14 8.88 -11.55
CA PRO A 85 -7.22 10.00 -11.65
C PRO A 85 -5.89 9.56 -12.27
N LYS A 86 -5.12 10.53 -12.72
CA LYS A 86 -3.71 10.35 -13.07
C LYS A 86 -2.88 10.37 -11.78
N ILE A 87 -2.09 9.33 -11.57
CA ILE A 87 -1.22 9.19 -10.41
C ILE A 87 0.24 9.17 -10.89
N THR A 88 1.05 10.08 -10.37
CA THR A 88 2.46 10.20 -10.71
C THR A 88 3.33 10.28 -9.46
N VAL A 89 4.58 9.84 -9.59
CA VAL A 89 5.61 9.90 -8.54
C VAL A 89 6.80 10.69 -9.02
N GLU A 90 7.45 11.40 -8.12
CA GLU A 90 8.69 12.16 -8.35
C GLU A 90 8.62 13.10 -9.57
N LYS A 91 7.42 13.55 -9.90
CA LYS A 91 7.20 14.46 -11.01
C LYS A 91 7.10 15.90 -10.50
N TYR A 92 7.74 16.85 -11.19
CA TYR A 92 7.77 18.26 -10.82
C TYR A 92 8.34 18.53 -9.41
N ARG A 93 9.24 17.67 -8.92
CA ARG A 93 9.78 17.67 -7.55
C ARG A 93 8.72 17.44 -6.47
N ILE A 94 7.59 16.86 -6.85
CA ILE A 94 6.52 16.44 -5.95
C ILE A 94 6.67 14.94 -5.72
N ASP A 95 6.66 14.49 -4.46
CA ASP A 95 6.84 13.08 -4.13
C ASP A 95 5.73 12.23 -4.72
N GLY A 96 4.48 12.61 -4.53
CA GLY A 96 3.33 11.97 -5.12
C GLY A 96 2.26 12.97 -5.54
N LEU A 97 1.66 12.77 -6.69
CA LEU A 97 0.59 13.61 -7.21
C LEU A 97 -0.57 12.75 -7.72
N ILE A 98 -1.76 13.02 -7.19
CA ILE A 98 -3.03 12.44 -7.67
C ILE A 98 -3.82 13.58 -8.30
N GLN A 99 -4.12 13.48 -9.58
CA GLN A 99 -4.65 14.61 -10.32
C GLN A 99 -5.82 14.16 -11.22
N LYS A 100 -6.90 14.92 -11.18
CA LYS A 100 -8.00 14.85 -12.12
C LYS A 100 -8.15 16.20 -12.78
N GLU A 101 -7.91 16.25 -14.07
CA GLU A 101 -7.92 17.48 -14.84
C GLU A 101 -9.26 18.23 -14.70
N GLY A 102 -9.19 19.52 -14.39
CA GLY A 102 -10.36 20.38 -14.19
C GLY A 102 -11.13 20.15 -12.89
N GLU A 103 -10.75 19.19 -12.05
CA GLU A 103 -11.48 18.85 -10.83
C GLU A 103 -10.64 19.04 -9.57
N TYR A 104 -9.49 18.37 -9.46
CA TYR A 104 -8.65 18.41 -8.26
C TYR A 104 -7.20 18.00 -8.52
N ALA A 105 -6.33 18.38 -7.60
CA ALA A 105 -5.00 17.84 -7.44
C ALA A 105 -4.72 17.57 -5.95
N VAL A 106 -4.20 16.39 -5.63
CA VAL A 106 -3.74 16.03 -4.29
C VAL A 106 -2.23 15.86 -4.34
N ILE A 107 -1.53 16.69 -3.60
CA ILE A 107 -0.07 16.64 -3.44
C ILE A 107 0.22 15.79 -2.21
N VAL A 108 1.06 14.78 -2.36
CA VAL A 108 1.54 13.94 -1.28
C VAL A 108 3.04 14.21 -1.09
N GLU A 109 3.37 14.75 0.05
CA GLU A 109 4.75 14.91 0.51
C GLU A 109 4.99 13.93 1.66
N ASN A 110 5.93 13.04 1.50
CA ASN A 110 6.23 12.01 2.47
C ASN A 110 7.46 12.38 3.29
N LYS A 111 7.35 12.25 4.60
CA LYS A 111 8.47 12.42 5.53
C LYS A 111 8.66 11.17 6.36
N VAL A 112 9.88 10.63 6.38
CA VAL A 112 10.23 9.57 7.32
C VAL A 112 10.52 10.15 8.70
N CYS A 113 10.43 9.32 9.73
CA CYS A 113 10.70 9.73 11.12
C CYS A 113 11.99 10.52 11.25
N GLY A 114 11.90 11.73 11.80
CA GLY A 114 13.03 12.62 12.04
C GLY A 114 13.41 13.53 10.88
N ALA A 115 12.76 13.43 9.73
CA ALA A 115 12.95 14.40 8.66
C ALA A 115 12.33 15.75 9.02
N VAL A 116 13.10 16.83 8.84
CA VAL A 116 12.65 18.20 9.10
C VAL A 116 12.02 18.77 7.84
N ASP A 117 10.87 19.43 7.99
CA ASP A 117 10.25 20.17 6.90
C ASP A 117 11.15 21.33 6.46
N GLN A 118 11.35 21.45 5.16
CA GLN A 118 12.04 22.61 4.61
C GLN A 118 11.10 23.80 4.62
N GLU A 119 11.58 24.94 5.09
CA GLU A 119 10.82 26.16 5.15
C GLU A 119 10.27 26.54 3.77
N GLY A 120 8.96 26.78 3.68
CA GLY A 120 8.28 27.16 2.44
C GLY A 120 8.16 26.04 1.40
N GLN A 121 8.37 24.76 1.76
CA GLN A 121 8.32 23.63 0.83
C GLN A 121 6.98 23.53 0.10
N LEU A 122 5.85 23.61 0.82
CA LEU A 122 4.51 23.53 0.21
C LEU A 122 4.14 24.79 -0.61
N GLY A 123 4.74 25.93 -0.30
CA GLY A 123 4.52 27.16 -1.07
C GLY A 123 5.22 27.19 -2.44
N ARG A 124 6.01 26.17 -2.76
CA ARG A 124 6.71 26.03 -4.05
C ARG A 124 5.94 25.19 -5.07
N TYR A 125 4.85 24.59 -4.68
CA TYR A 125 3.94 23.80 -5.50
C TYR A 125 2.66 24.57 -5.78
#